data_2e7bbd89b241e973ff2f64f1718bbd4d
#
_entry.id   2e7bbd89b241e973ff2f64f1718bbd4d
#
_cell.length_a   1.000
_cell.length_b   1.000
_cell.length_c   1.000
_cell.angle_alpha   90.00
_cell.angle_beta   90.00
_cell.angle_gamma   90.00
#
_symmetry.space_group_name_H-M   'P 1'
#
loop_
_entity.id
_entity.type
_entity.pdbx_description
1 polymer ?
#
loop_
_entity_poly.entity_id
_entity_poly.type
_entity_poly.pdbx_seq_one_letter_code
_entity_poly.pdbx_strand_id
1 'polypeptide(L)'
;PLWYTEGFNRHPYVTFAAPLSLGYEGLRECMDFRLEEDMPMEELVSRLNAVMPEGLTVLEANEARMKPGELAAARYRLTFSCLPEEVRRLLEQDEILVEKRTKKKTMKTVDIKPALSDVSLREAEDGCVMETVLPCSSDNTINPALLATALRQLTGREAIHFQVTRLELYGKSGDVFF
;
A
#
# COMPACT_ATOMS: atom_id res chain seq x y z
N PRO A 1 -23.13 13.25 -12.15
CA PRO A 1 -22.33 12.56 -13.18
C PRO A 1 -20.83 12.81 -12.98
N LEU A 2 -19.99 11.83 -13.34
CA LEU A 2 -18.54 12.01 -13.37
C LEU A 2 -18.15 12.90 -14.55
N TRP A 3 -17.19 13.79 -14.33
CA TRP A 3 -16.60 14.57 -15.40
C TRP A 3 -15.67 13.70 -16.24
N TYR A 4 -15.78 13.83 -17.57
CA TYR A 4 -14.98 13.09 -18.52
C TYR A 4 -13.90 13.98 -19.14
N THR A 5 -12.72 13.42 -19.35
CA THR A 5 -11.62 14.11 -20.03
C THR A 5 -12.03 14.52 -21.44
N GLU A 6 -11.47 15.63 -21.91
CA GLU A 6 -11.64 16.08 -23.30
C GLU A 6 -10.65 15.34 -24.22
N GLY A 7 -11.03 15.19 -25.49
CA GLY A 7 -10.17 14.57 -26.50
C GLY A 7 -10.79 13.35 -27.18
N PHE A 8 -9.99 12.66 -27.97
CA PHE A 8 -10.45 11.53 -28.82
C PHE A 8 -10.90 10.32 -27.99
N ASN A 9 -10.21 10.03 -26.91
CA ASN A 9 -10.57 8.95 -25.97
C ASN A 9 -11.06 9.53 -24.66
N ARG A 10 -12.35 9.83 -24.57
CA ARG A 10 -12.98 10.34 -23.35
C ARG A 10 -13.10 9.23 -22.30
N HIS A 11 -12.64 9.51 -21.09
CA HIS A 11 -12.78 8.61 -19.92
C HIS A 11 -13.07 9.41 -18.66
N PRO A 12 -13.70 8.83 -17.64
CA PRO A 12 -13.90 9.51 -16.37
C PRO A 12 -12.55 9.96 -15.80
N TYR A 13 -12.48 11.17 -15.27
CA TYR A 13 -11.29 11.61 -14.54
C TYR A 13 -11.31 10.95 -13.16
N VAL A 14 -10.51 9.91 -13.01
CA VAL A 14 -10.34 9.15 -11.77
C VAL A 14 -8.85 8.86 -11.58
N THR A 15 -8.34 9.15 -10.40
CA THR A 15 -6.93 8.92 -10.04
C THR A 15 -6.85 8.26 -8.66
N PHE A 16 -6.08 7.18 -8.55
CA PHE A 16 -5.77 6.56 -7.26
C PHE A 16 -4.46 7.12 -6.72
N ALA A 17 -4.40 7.41 -5.43
CA ALA A 17 -3.20 7.93 -4.78
C ALA A 17 -2.02 6.96 -4.91
N ALA A 18 -2.27 5.67 -4.68
CA ALA A 18 -1.28 4.61 -4.88
C ALA A 18 -1.95 3.33 -5.38
N PRO A 19 -1.53 2.75 -6.51
CA PRO A 19 -2.03 1.46 -6.94
C PRO A 19 -1.79 0.38 -5.87
N LEU A 20 -2.81 -0.41 -5.56
CA LEU A 20 -2.69 -1.56 -4.68
C LEU A 20 -2.31 -2.79 -5.51
N SER A 21 -1.32 -3.57 -5.04
CA SER A 21 -0.92 -4.79 -5.74
C SER A 21 -2.02 -5.84 -5.69
N LEU A 22 -2.13 -6.65 -6.74
CA LEU A 22 -3.10 -7.73 -6.79
C LEU A 22 -2.88 -8.72 -5.64
N GLY A 23 -3.96 -9.11 -4.96
CA GLY A 23 -3.92 -9.99 -3.79
C GLY A 23 -3.60 -9.29 -2.47
N TYR A 24 -3.48 -7.96 -2.46
CA TYR A 24 -3.36 -7.18 -1.23
C TYR A 24 -4.72 -6.61 -0.83
N GLU A 25 -4.90 -6.41 0.46
CA GLU A 25 -6.04 -5.70 1.03
C GLU A 25 -5.66 -4.24 1.32
N GLY A 26 -6.61 -3.33 1.16
CA GLY A 26 -6.47 -1.93 1.56
C GLY A 26 -7.62 -1.53 2.47
N LEU A 27 -7.34 -0.96 3.64
CA LEU A 27 -8.36 -0.50 4.57
C LEU A 27 -8.75 0.96 4.32
N ARG A 28 -7.81 1.77 3.84
CA ARG A 28 -8.01 3.20 3.56
C ARG A 28 -7.26 3.59 2.30
N GLU A 29 -7.92 3.43 1.17
CA GLU A 29 -7.41 3.81 -0.13
C GLU A 29 -8.00 5.15 -0.56
N CYS A 30 -7.20 6.01 -1.20
CA CYS A 30 -7.66 7.30 -1.67
C CYS A 30 -7.83 7.30 -3.18
N MET A 31 -8.96 7.82 -3.62
CA MET A 31 -9.31 7.97 -5.02
C MET A 31 -9.84 9.38 -5.25
N ASP A 32 -9.21 10.13 -6.16
CA ASP A 32 -9.68 11.42 -6.62
C ASP A 32 -10.48 11.27 -7.91
N PHE A 33 -11.56 11.98 -8.00
CA PHE A 33 -12.35 12.10 -9.23
C PHE A 33 -13.01 13.48 -9.31
N ARG A 34 -13.48 13.84 -10.49
CA ARG A 34 -14.15 15.09 -10.73
C ARG A 34 -15.62 14.87 -11.04
N LEU A 35 -16.46 15.68 -10.44
CA LEU A 35 -17.90 15.76 -10.74
C LEU A 35 -18.19 16.87 -11.76
N GLU A 36 -19.26 16.71 -12.52
CA GLU A 36 -19.79 17.75 -13.42
C GLU A 36 -20.58 18.80 -12.63
N GLU A 37 -21.21 18.39 -11.54
CA GLU A 37 -22.04 19.23 -10.66
C GLU A 37 -21.66 18.95 -9.21
N ASP A 38 -21.66 19.98 -8.38
CA ASP A 38 -21.44 19.86 -6.95
C ASP A 38 -22.59 19.09 -6.29
N MET A 39 -22.25 18.28 -5.30
CA MET A 39 -23.23 17.59 -4.45
C MET A 39 -22.71 17.44 -3.02
N PRO A 40 -23.62 17.30 -2.04
CA PRO A 40 -23.22 17.03 -0.66
C PRO A 40 -22.40 15.74 -0.55
N MET A 41 -21.32 15.76 0.24
CA MET A 41 -20.41 14.62 0.38
C MET A 41 -21.11 13.37 0.93
N GLU A 42 -22.07 13.52 1.83
CA GLU A 42 -22.87 12.43 2.37
C GLU A 42 -23.71 11.75 1.27
N GLU A 43 -24.31 12.55 0.37
CA GLU A 43 -25.06 12.02 -0.77
C GLU A 43 -24.13 11.30 -1.74
N LEU A 44 -22.92 11.84 -1.97
CA LEU A 44 -21.91 11.23 -2.80
C LEU A 44 -21.50 9.85 -2.27
N VAL A 45 -21.17 9.74 -0.97
CA VAL A 45 -20.86 8.48 -0.29
C VAL A 45 -22.00 7.48 -0.44
N SER A 46 -23.25 7.91 -0.19
CA SER A 46 -24.42 7.05 -0.32
C SER A 46 -24.59 6.50 -1.73
N ARG A 47 -24.49 7.36 -2.75
CA ARG A 47 -24.62 6.97 -4.17
C ARG A 47 -23.52 6.03 -4.61
N LEU A 48 -22.27 6.27 -4.20
CA LEU A 48 -21.14 5.40 -4.51
C LEU A 48 -21.35 4.01 -3.87
N ASN A 49 -21.69 3.96 -2.58
CA ASN A 49 -21.89 2.68 -1.90
C ASN A 49 -23.07 1.88 -2.46
N ALA A 50 -24.07 2.53 -3.04
CA ALA A 50 -25.18 1.83 -3.69
C ALA A 50 -24.79 1.05 -4.96
N VAL A 51 -23.61 1.35 -5.55
CA VAL A 51 -23.14 0.73 -6.81
C VAL A 51 -21.77 0.07 -6.67
N MET A 52 -21.10 0.19 -5.51
CA MET A 52 -19.82 -0.48 -5.26
C MET A 52 -20.00 -2.00 -5.25
N PRO A 53 -19.06 -2.75 -5.83
CA PRO A 53 -19.06 -4.20 -5.73
C PRO A 53 -18.79 -4.65 -4.29
N GLU A 54 -19.19 -5.89 -3.98
CA GLU A 54 -18.90 -6.53 -2.70
C GLU A 54 -17.39 -6.44 -2.36
N GLY A 55 -17.08 -6.10 -1.12
CA GLY A 55 -15.70 -5.93 -0.64
C GLY A 55 -15.13 -4.53 -0.81
N LEU A 56 -15.83 -3.61 -1.49
CA LEU A 56 -15.45 -2.19 -1.56
C LEU A 56 -16.49 -1.32 -0.86
N THR A 57 -16.02 -0.47 0.04
CA THR A 57 -16.86 0.49 0.77
C THR A 57 -16.23 1.86 0.74
N VAL A 58 -16.98 2.87 0.35
CA VAL A 58 -16.58 4.28 0.48
C VAL A 58 -16.83 4.69 1.92
N LEU A 59 -15.76 5.02 2.63
CA LEU A 59 -15.80 5.40 4.05
C LEU A 59 -16.23 6.86 4.21
N GLU A 60 -15.62 7.74 3.42
CA GLU A 60 -15.86 9.18 3.46
C GLU A 60 -15.54 9.81 2.10
N ALA A 61 -16.07 11.00 1.87
CA ALA A 61 -15.72 11.84 0.74
C ALA A 61 -15.41 13.26 1.25
N ASN A 62 -14.39 13.87 0.69
CA ASN A 62 -13.94 15.21 1.01
C ASN A 62 -13.51 15.94 -0.25
N GLU A 63 -13.37 17.26 -0.18
CA GLU A 63 -12.61 17.98 -1.19
C GLU A 63 -11.15 17.56 -1.15
N ALA A 64 -10.55 17.34 -2.32
CA ALA A 64 -9.15 16.92 -2.44
C ALA A 64 -8.24 17.99 -1.81
N ARG A 65 -7.51 17.61 -0.76
CA ARG A 65 -6.59 18.50 -0.02
C ARG A 65 -5.13 18.26 -0.40
N MET A 66 -4.77 17.01 -0.66
CA MET A 66 -3.41 16.61 -1.02
C MET A 66 -3.37 16.13 -2.47
N LYS A 67 -2.31 16.50 -3.18
CA LYS A 67 -2.09 16.00 -4.55
C LYS A 67 -1.41 14.62 -4.51
N PRO A 68 -1.64 13.73 -5.48
CA PRO A 68 -0.98 12.41 -5.53
C PRO A 68 0.56 12.48 -5.41
N GLY A 69 1.19 13.56 -5.88
CA GLY A 69 2.64 13.79 -5.73
C GLY A 69 3.11 14.12 -4.31
N GLU A 70 2.21 14.33 -3.35
CA GLU A 70 2.52 14.55 -1.94
C GLU A 70 2.52 13.25 -1.14
N LEU A 71 2.08 12.13 -1.73
CA LEU A 71 2.18 10.82 -1.12
C LEU A 71 3.65 10.44 -0.89
N ALA A 72 3.96 9.98 0.31
CA ALA A 72 5.34 9.64 0.72
C ALA A 72 5.49 8.21 1.22
N ALA A 73 4.57 7.74 2.04
CA ALA A 73 4.68 6.46 2.71
C ALA A 73 3.32 5.79 2.91
N ALA A 74 3.35 4.52 3.28
CA ALA A 74 2.16 3.78 3.69
C ALA A 74 2.49 2.83 4.84
N ARG A 75 1.54 2.64 5.75
CA ARG A 75 1.59 1.63 6.81
C ARG A 75 1.04 0.33 6.27
N TYR A 76 1.80 -0.73 6.48
CA TYR A 76 1.42 -2.08 6.09
C TYR A 76 1.39 -3.01 7.30
N ARG A 77 0.45 -3.94 7.26
CA ARG A 77 0.43 -5.14 8.10
C ARG A 77 0.78 -6.33 7.22
N LEU A 78 1.75 -7.12 7.66
CA LEU A 78 2.14 -8.36 7.01
C LEU A 78 1.90 -9.51 8.00
N THR A 79 1.13 -10.50 7.57
CA THR A 79 0.96 -11.74 8.33
C THR A 79 1.82 -12.81 7.67
N PHE A 80 2.72 -13.46 8.42
CA PHE A 80 3.61 -14.49 7.92
C PHE A 80 3.34 -15.81 8.60
N SER A 81 3.42 -16.92 7.84
CA SER A 81 3.41 -18.30 8.36
C SER A 81 4.79 -18.73 8.87
N CYS A 82 5.45 -17.86 9.63
CA CYS A 82 6.77 -18.13 10.20
C CYS A 82 6.83 -17.66 11.65
N LEU A 83 7.83 -18.15 12.41
CA LEU A 83 8.01 -17.80 13.82
C LEU A 83 8.44 -16.33 13.96
N PRO A 84 7.99 -15.63 15.01
CA PRO A 84 8.43 -14.26 15.29
C PRO A 84 9.95 -14.09 15.36
N GLU A 85 10.66 -15.10 15.87
CA GLU A 85 12.13 -15.13 15.98
C GLU A 85 12.81 -15.06 14.61
N GLU A 86 12.21 -15.63 13.57
CA GLU A 86 12.78 -15.57 12.20
C GLU A 86 12.69 -14.15 11.65
N VAL A 87 11.57 -13.45 11.93
CA VAL A 87 11.42 -12.04 11.56
C VAL A 87 12.36 -11.16 12.39
N ARG A 88 12.53 -11.40 13.70
CA ARG A 88 13.49 -10.66 14.54
C ARG A 88 14.90 -10.81 14.00
N ARG A 89 15.35 -12.04 13.70
CA ARG A 89 16.67 -12.29 13.10
C ARG A 89 16.86 -11.57 11.78
N LEU A 90 15.81 -11.44 10.94
CA LEU A 90 15.87 -10.64 9.73
C LEU A 90 16.05 -9.15 10.06
N LEU A 91 15.29 -8.65 11.02
CA LEU A 91 15.33 -7.24 11.43
C LEU A 91 16.62 -6.86 12.18
N GLU A 92 17.34 -7.80 12.77
CA GLU A 92 18.62 -7.59 13.45
C GLU A 92 19.82 -7.52 12.50
N GLN A 93 19.65 -7.88 11.22
CA GLN A 93 20.72 -7.77 10.23
C GLN A 93 21.07 -6.29 9.98
N ASP A 94 22.33 -6.01 9.71
CA ASP A 94 22.80 -4.67 9.35
C ASP A 94 22.22 -4.21 8.01
N GLU A 95 22.06 -5.15 7.06
CA GLU A 95 21.49 -4.93 5.74
C GLU A 95 20.46 -6.04 5.43
N ILE A 96 19.39 -5.70 4.73
CA ILE A 96 18.40 -6.66 4.20
C ILE A 96 18.43 -6.59 2.68
N LEU A 97 19.32 -7.36 2.07
CA LEU A 97 19.53 -7.36 0.62
C LEU A 97 18.54 -8.26 -0.09
N VAL A 98 17.79 -7.69 -1.01
CA VAL A 98 16.82 -8.43 -1.85
C VAL A 98 16.98 -8.07 -3.31
N GLU A 99 16.70 -9.01 -4.20
CA GLU A 99 16.64 -8.74 -5.63
C GLU A 99 15.29 -8.15 -6.01
N LYS A 100 15.32 -6.97 -6.63
CA LYS A 100 14.14 -6.28 -7.16
C LYS A 100 14.25 -6.17 -8.68
N ARG A 101 13.18 -6.56 -9.39
CA ARG A 101 13.07 -6.32 -10.82
C ARG A 101 12.79 -4.85 -11.10
N THR A 102 13.62 -4.23 -11.91
CA THR A 102 13.46 -2.82 -12.31
C THR A 102 12.41 -2.66 -13.42
N LYS A 103 11.96 -1.42 -13.66
CA LYS A 103 11.09 -1.08 -14.81
C LYS A 103 11.72 -1.50 -16.17
N LYS A 104 13.03 -1.53 -16.26
CA LYS A 104 13.79 -1.99 -17.46
C LYS A 104 13.96 -3.52 -17.51
N LYS A 105 13.25 -4.29 -16.66
CA LYS A 105 13.30 -5.75 -16.59
C LYS A 105 14.66 -6.33 -16.16
N THR A 106 15.59 -5.53 -15.67
CA THR A 106 16.85 -5.99 -15.07
C THR A 106 16.67 -6.27 -13.59
N MET A 107 17.45 -7.20 -13.03
CA MET A 107 17.49 -7.43 -11.59
C MET A 107 18.45 -6.44 -10.94
N LYS A 108 18.08 -5.90 -9.79
CA LYS A 108 18.92 -5.02 -8.97
C LYS A 108 18.80 -5.47 -7.52
N THR A 109 19.93 -5.63 -6.85
CA THR A 109 19.96 -5.83 -5.40
C THR A 109 19.70 -4.50 -4.71
N VAL A 110 18.78 -4.50 -3.77
CA VAL A 110 18.37 -3.35 -2.98
C VAL A 110 18.42 -3.73 -1.51
N ASP A 111 19.04 -2.87 -0.70
CA ASP A 111 18.89 -2.96 0.75
C ASP A 111 17.58 -2.29 1.16
N ILE A 112 16.69 -3.09 1.76
CA ILE A 112 15.39 -2.59 2.24
C ILE A 112 15.40 -2.22 3.73
N LYS A 113 16.48 -2.52 4.45
CA LYS A 113 16.59 -2.23 5.88
C LYS A 113 16.39 -0.74 6.22
N PRO A 114 17.03 0.22 5.51
CA PRO A 114 16.85 1.65 5.78
C PRO A 114 15.45 2.17 5.48
N ALA A 115 14.66 1.43 4.70
CA ALA A 115 13.29 1.82 4.34
C ALA A 115 12.26 1.42 5.39
N LEU A 116 12.61 0.53 6.33
CA LEU A 116 11.72 0.09 7.40
C LEU A 116 11.66 1.13 8.50
N SER A 117 10.48 1.58 8.84
CA SER A 117 10.25 2.48 9.98
C SER A 117 8.99 2.07 10.75
N ASP A 118 8.92 2.49 12.01
CA ASP A 118 7.81 2.19 12.91
C ASP A 118 7.41 0.70 12.90
N VAL A 119 8.42 -0.15 13.14
CA VAL A 119 8.28 -1.60 13.08
C VAL A 119 7.73 -2.12 14.39
N SER A 120 6.64 -2.88 14.34
CA SER A 120 6.14 -3.70 15.42
C SER A 120 5.99 -5.15 15.00
N LEU A 121 6.19 -6.07 15.93
CA LEU A 121 6.08 -7.51 15.67
C LEU A 121 5.33 -8.16 16.83
N ARG A 122 4.32 -8.95 16.51
CA ARG A 122 3.58 -9.74 17.50
C ARG A 122 3.36 -11.16 17.02
N GLU A 123 3.20 -12.06 17.95
CA GLU A 123 2.84 -13.45 17.69
C GLU A 123 1.37 -13.55 17.24
N ALA A 124 1.07 -14.55 16.42
CA ALA A 124 -0.25 -14.93 15.98
C ALA A 124 -0.39 -16.45 16.01
N GLU A 125 -1.62 -16.96 15.97
CA GLU A 125 -1.92 -18.39 16.12
C GLU A 125 -1.14 -19.26 15.11
N ASP A 126 -1.06 -18.83 13.85
CA ASP A 126 -0.39 -19.57 12.77
C ASP A 126 0.89 -18.86 12.27
N GLY A 127 1.59 -18.14 13.15
CA GLY A 127 2.81 -17.45 12.76
C GLY A 127 3.02 -16.11 13.46
N CYS A 128 3.23 -15.04 12.70
CA CYS A 128 3.41 -13.70 13.27
C CYS A 128 2.83 -12.59 12.39
N VAL A 129 2.58 -11.45 13.03
CA VAL A 129 2.13 -10.23 12.37
C VAL A 129 3.17 -9.13 12.59
N MET A 130 3.62 -8.54 11.51
CA MET A 130 4.50 -7.38 11.49
C MET A 130 3.74 -6.17 10.96
N GLU A 131 3.85 -5.04 11.61
CA GLU A 131 3.45 -3.76 11.03
C GLU A 131 4.69 -2.89 10.81
N THR A 132 4.70 -2.14 9.73
CA THR A 132 5.79 -1.23 9.40
C THR A 132 5.30 -0.14 8.45
N VAL A 133 5.98 0.99 8.45
CA VAL A 133 5.81 2.04 7.45
C VAL A 133 6.90 1.90 6.41
N LEU A 134 6.51 1.90 5.13
CA LEU A 134 7.40 1.81 3.97
C LEU A 134 7.18 3.00 3.02
N PRO A 135 8.23 3.44 2.31
CA PRO A 135 8.08 4.41 1.23
C PRO A 135 7.06 3.96 0.18
N CYS A 136 6.16 4.86 -0.20
CA CYS A 136 5.07 4.62 -1.16
C CYS A 136 4.84 5.85 -2.05
N SER A 137 5.89 6.43 -2.60
CA SER A 137 5.80 7.55 -3.55
C SER A 137 6.03 7.08 -4.98
N SER A 138 5.75 7.95 -5.95
CA SER A 138 6.02 7.69 -7.38
C SER A 138 7.49 7.38 -7.69
N ASP A 139 8.40 7.96 -6.93
CA ASP A 139 9.85 7.88 -7.16
C ASP A 139 10.52 6.86 -6.25
N ASN A 140 9.98 6.65 -5.06
CA ASN A 140 10.51 5.73 -4.08
C ASN A 140 9.39 4.85 -3.51
N THR A 141 9.34 3.61 -3.96
CA THR A 141 8.35 2.62 -3.51
C THR A 141 9.06 1.32 -3.16
N ILE A 142 8.79 0.81 -1.96
CA ILE A 142 9.21 -0.52 -1.51
C ILE A 142 7.98 -1.40 -1.43
N ASN A 143 7.97 -2.46 -2.23
CA ASN A 143 6.90 -3.45 -2.16
C ASN A 143 7.07 -4.30 -0.89
N PRO A 144 6.07 -4.37 0.01
CA PRO A 144 6.15 -5.16 1.24
C PRO A 144 6.43 -6.66 1.00
N ALA A 145 6.08 -7.22 -0.16
CA ALA A 145 6.43 -8.60 -0.53
C ALA A 145 7.94 -8.88 -0.52
N LEU A 146 8.79 -7.86 -0.62
CA LEU A 146 10.25 -8.03 -0.53
C LEU A 146 10.68 -8.55 0.85
N LEU A 147 9.91 -8.26 1.92
CA LEU A 147 10.14 -8.84 3.24
C LEU A 147 9.93 -10.35 3.26
N ALA A 148 8.91 -10.86 2.58
CA ALA A 148 8.72 -12.31 2.44
C ALA A 148 9.85 -12.94 1.61
N THR A 149 10.35 -12.24 0.59
CA THR A 149 11.53 -12.70 -0.17
C THR A 149 12.77 -12.77 0.72
N ALA A 150 13.04 -11.74 1.52
CA ALA A 150 14.15 -11.71 2.46
C ALA A 150 14.06 -12.84 3.51
N LEU A 151 12.86 -13.08 4.06
CA LEU A 151 12.62 -14.19 4.99
C LEU A 151 12.90 -15.57 4.36
N ARG A 152 12.49 -15.79 3.11
CA ARG A 152 12.79 -17.02 2.37
C ARG A 152 14.28 -17.21 2.17
N GLN A 153 15.01 -16.16 1.81
CA GLN A 153 16.46 -16.17 1.68
C GLN A 153 17.16 -16.50 3.00
N LEU A 154 16.74 -15.84 4.10
CA LEU A 154 17.34 -16.05 5.43
C LEU A 154 17.09 -17.46 5.97
N THR A 155 15.90 -18.01 5.76
CA THR A 155 15.48 -19.29 6.36
C THR A 155 15.75 -20.50 5.45
N GLY A 156 16.01 -20.27 4.17
CA GLY A 156 16.12 -21.33 3.15
C GLY A 156 14.78 -22.01 2.84
N ARG A 157 13.66 -21.50 3.34
CA ARG A 157 12.32 -22.06 3.09
C ARG A 157 11.68 -21.38 1.90
N GLU A 158 11.33 -22.16 0.87
CA GLU A 158 10.60 -21.62 -0.30
C GLU A 158 9.15 -21.21 0.02
N ALA A 159 8.49 -21.97 0.90
CA ALA A 159 7.08 -21.79 1.23
C ALA A 159 6.89 -21.00 2.54
N ILE A 160 7.09 -19.70 2.52
CA ILE A 160 6.55 -18.79 3.53
C ILE A 160 5.32 -18.11 2.94
N HIS A 161 4.14 -18.48 3.44
CA HIS A 161 2.91 -17.78 3.09
C HIS A 161 2.87 -16.42 3.78
N PHE A 162 2.33 -15.44 3.08
CA PHE A 162 2.17 -14.10 3.65
C PHE A 162 0.94 -13.43 3.06
N GLN A 163 0.35 -12.55 3.86
CA GLN A 163 -0.72 -11.64 3.44
C GLN A 163 -0.28 -10.21 3.71
N VAL A 164 -0.73 -9.29 2.90
CA VAL A 164 -0.42 -7.87 3.05
C VAL A 164 -1.71 -7.07 3.07
N THR A 165 -1.86 -6.28 4.13
CA THR A 165 -2.92 -5.29 4.26
C THR A 165 -2.29 -3.90 4.33
N ARG A 166 -2.67 -2.99 3.44
CA ARG A 166 -2.31 -1.58 3.55
C ARG A 166 -3.30 -0.90 4.49
N LEU A 167 -2.80 -0.36 5.59
CA LEU A 167 -3.63 0.19 6.66
C LEU A 167 -3.93 1.67 6.44
N GLU A 168 -2.91 2.44 6.01
CA GLU A 168 -2.98 3.89 5.92
C GLU A 168 -1.98 4.42 4.90
N LEU A 169 -2.28 5.56 4.31
CA LEU A 169 -1.40 6.34 3.44
C LEU A 169 -0.96 7.63 4.15
N TYR A 170 0.30 8.06 3.92
CA TYR A 170 0.87 9.24 4.55
C TYR A 170 1.46 10.20 3.53
N GLY A 171 1.18 11.49 3.71
CA GLY A 171 1.81 12.57 2.97
C GLY A 171 3.24 12.86 3.40
N LYS A 172 3.92 13.76 2.68
CA LYS A 172 5.30 14.20 2.99
C LYS A 172 5.43 14.89 4.35
N SER A 173 4.36 15.46 4.87
CA SER A 173 4.30 16.06 6.22
C SER A 173 4.24 15.01 7.34
N GLY A 174 3.95 13.75 7.00
CA GLY A 174 3.67 12.67 7.95
C GLY A 174 2.18 12.57 8.36
N ASP A 175 1.34 13.47 7.87
CA ASP A 175 -0.11 13.42 8.11
C ASP A 175 -0.76 12.32 7.26
N VAL A 176 -1.92 11.83 7.71
CA VAL A 176 -2.74 10.91 6.93
C VAL A 176 -3.07 11.54 5.59
N PHE A 177 -2.88 10.80 4.52
CA PHE A 177 -3.15 11.24 3.16
C PHE A 177 -4.63 11.12 2.84
N PHE A 178 -5.26 12.24 2.45
CA PHE A 178 -6.66 12.31 2.01
C PHE A 178 -6.95 13.57 1.16
#